data_f473ed99612e1058f410742a896ee66e
#
_entry.id   f473ed99612e1058f410742a896ee66e
#
_cell.length_a   1.000
_cell.length_b   1.000
_cell.length_c   1.000
_cell.angle_alpha   90.00
_cell.angle_beta   90.00
_cell.angle_gamma   90.00
#
_symmetry.space_group_name_H-M   'P 1'
#
loop_
_entity.id
_entity.type
_entity.pdbx_description
1 polymer ?
#
loop_
_entity_poly.entity_id
_entity_poly.type
_entity_poly.pdbx_seq_one_letter_code
_entity_poly.pdbx_strand_id
1 'polypeptide(L)'
;MKLLFIIIPIMIALSITLYFLTSKYEMPKYPFIICMFSIVMSIIWIWFIANILIDLLTTIANLMNIPDIFLGMTILTYGNSVPDLILNLSFVKLGYGQMALSGTIAGPLFSILIGLGLPLLKMNIKKGQIDIDFFNKHNLINIICLGFLVGNLLILGIHSKLNKYHLNIKVAIVRFIFYFIFFIAIFIFTFIKI
;
A
#
# COMPACT_ATOMS: atom_id res chain seq x y z
N MET A 1 20.65 -14.84 3.26
CA MET A 1 21.79 -14.03 3.71
C MET A 1 22.98 -14.03 2.73
N LYS A 2 23.50 -15.18 2.26
CA LYS A 2 24.70 -15.21 1.38
C LYS A 2 24.55 -14.44 0.07
N LEU A 3 23.38 -14.46 -0.56
CA LEU A 3 23.11 -13.75 -1.83
C LEU A 3 23.15 -12.23 -1.66
N LEU A 4 22.76 -11.73 -0.50
CA LEU A 4 22.73 -10.31 -0.16
C LEU A 4 24.13 -9.70 -0.06
N PHE A 5 25.09 -10.44 0.52
CA PHE A 5 26.49 -10.02 0.61
C PHE A 5 27.17 -9.87 -0.77
N ILE A 6 26.62 -10.52 -1.79
CA ILE A 6 27.13 -10.42 -3.17
C ILE A 6 26.42 -9.29 -3.93
N ILE A 7 25.11 -9.14 -3.73
CA ILE A 7 24.29 -8.16 -4.46
C ILE A 7 24.63 -6.73 -4.01
N ILE A 8 24.78 -6.48 -2.71
CA ILE A 8 25.06 -5.13 -2.19
C ILE A 8 26.34 -4.51 -2.78
N PRO A 9 27.50 -5.17 -2.75
CA PRO A 9 28.71 -4.58 -3.34
C PRO A 9 28.60 -4.37 -4.86
N ILE A 10 27.94 -5.26 -5.58
CA ILE A 10 27.68 -5.09 -7.02
C ILE A 10 26.84 -3.84 -7.27
N MET A 11 25.80 -3.63 -6.47
CA MET A 11 24.92 -2.47 -6.56
C MET A 11 25.65 -1.16 -6.26
N ILE A 12 26.51 -1.16 -5.22
CA ILE A 12 27.33 0.00 -4.88
C ILE A 12 28.33 0.30 -6.00
N ALA A 13 29.03 -0.71 -6.51
CA ALA A 13 29.98 -0.54 -7.62
C ALA A 13 29.30 0.03 -8.86
N LEU A 14 28.10 -0.45 -9.19
CA LEU A 14 27.33 0.00 -10.34
C LEU A 14 26.80 1.42 -10.15
N SER A 15 26.41 1.79 -8.94
CA SER A 15 26.00 3.15 -8.58
C SER A 15 27.17 4.15 -8.69
N ILE A 16 28.36 3.76 -8.25
CA ILE A 16 29.57 4.56 -8.34
C ILE A 16 29.98 4.74 -9.80
N THR A 17 29.95 3.68 -10.62
CA THR A 17 30.27 3.76 -12.05
C THR A 17 29.29 4.66 -12.81
N LEU A 18 27.98 4.58 -12.50
CA LEU A 18 26.98 5.49 -13.07
C LEU A 18 27.21 6.95 -12.65
N TYR A 19 27.59 7.19 -11.40
CA TYR A 19 27.91 8.54 -10.93
C TYR A 19 29.08 9.17 -11.70
N PHE A 20 30.14 8.42 -12.00
CA PHE A 20 31.29 8.91 -12.76
C PHE A 20 31.03 9.02 -14.27
N LEU A 21 30.14 8.18 -14.83
CA LEU A 21 29.78 8.21 -16.24
C LEU A 21 28.75 9.27 -16.62
N THR A 22 27.98 9.75 -15.63
CA THR A 22 26.89 10.70 -15.87
C THR A 22 27.37 12.12 -15.55
N SER A 23 27.39 13.01 -16.54
CA SER A 23 27.70 14.42 -16.36
C SER A 23 26.61 15.09 -15.52
N LYS A 24 27.02 16.02 -14.63
CA LYS A 24 26.10 16.74 -13.73
C LYS A 24 25.22 17.76 -14.47
N TYR A 25 25.60 18.15 -15.70
CA TYR A 25 24.98 19.25 -16.43
C TYR A 25 24.38 18.87 -17.77
N GLU A 26 24.64 17.67 -18.27
CA GLU A 26 24.14 17.21 -19.59
C GLU A 26 23.25 15.98 -19.41
N MET A 27 22.20 15.87 -20.25
CA MET A 27 21.37 14.67 -20.28
C MET A 27 22.21 13.47 -20.75
N PRO A 28 22.11 12.33 -20.02
CA PRO A 28 22.86 11.14 -20.42
C PRO A 28 22.43 10.67 -21.81
N LYS A 29 23.37 10.12 -22.58
CA LYS A 29 23.16 9.65 -23.97
C LYS A 29 21.99 8.63 -24.10
N TYR A 30 21.69 7.89 -23.03
CA TYR A 30 20.63 6.87 -23.02
C TYR A 30 19.75 7.01 -21.77
N PRO A 31 18.90 8.06 -21.68
CA PRO A 31 18.11 8.33 -20.47
C PRO A 31 17.13 7.21 -20.15
N PHE A 32 16.58 6.54 -21.15
CA PHE A 32 15.64 5.45 -21.00
C PHE A 32 16.25 4.24 -20.27
N ILE A 33 17.48 3.84 -20.64
CA ILE A 33 18.18 2.70 -20.03
C ILE A 33 18.49 2.98 -18.58
N ILE A 34 18.96 4.19 -18.26
CA ILE A 34 19.27 4.61 -16.89
C ILE A 34 18.00 4.64 -16.04
N CYS A 35 16.88 5.13 -16.59
CA CYS A 35 15.59 5.16 -15.91
C CYS A 35 15.07 3.75 -15.61
N MET A 36 15.13 2.83 -16.59
CA MET A 36 14.75 1.42 -16.39
C MET A 36 15.60 0.75 -15.31
N PHE A 37 16.91 0.98 -15.35
CA PHE A 37 17.82 0.44 -14.33
C PHE A 37 17.52 1.00 -12.95
N SER A 38 17.25 2.31 -12.82
CA SER A 38 16.88 2.97 -11.57
C SER A 38 15.58 2.38 -10.98
N ILE A 39 14.58 2.10 -11.82
CA ILE A 39 13.32 1.47 -11.40
C ILE A 39 13.58 0.07 -10.84
N VAL A 40 14.34 -0.76 -11.55
CA VAL A 40 14.66 -2.13 -11.10
C VAL A 40 15.41 -2.10 -9.77
N MET A 41 16.38 -1.20 -9.61
CA MET A 41 17.13 -1.02 -8.37
C MET A 41 16.23 -0.58 -7.21
N SER A 42 15.31 0.35 -7.47
CA SER A 42 14.34 0.80 -6.47
C SER A 42 13.44 -0.35 -6.01
N ILE A 43 12.96 -1.19 -6.93
CA ILE A 43 12.14 -2.36 -6.60
C ILE A 43 12.90 -3.34 -5.71
N ILE A 44 14.17 -3.62 -6.00
CA ILE A 44 15.01 -4.53 -5.20
C ILE A 44 15.21 -3.97 -3.78
N TRP A 45 15.50 -2.67 -3.65
CA TRP A 45 15.64 -2.03 -2.35
C TRP A 45 14.35 -2.03 -1.54
N ILE A 46 13.23 -1.71 -2.17
CA ILE A 46 11.91 -1.76 -1.54
C ILE A 46 11.61 -3.18 -1.04
N TRP A 47 11.83 -4.19 -1.88
CA TRP A 47 11.63 -5.59 -1.50
C TRP A 47 12.49 -6.00 -0.30
N PHE A 48 13.75 -5.59 -0.28
CA PHE A 48 14.66 -5.90 0.81
C PHE A 48 14.24 -5.25 2.13
N ILE A 49 13.94 -3.95 2.11
CA ILE A 49 13.50 -3.21 3.28
C ILE A 49 12.15 -3.73 3.78
N ALA A 50 11.21 -4.06 2.88
CA ALA A 50 9.92 -4.60 3.24
C ALA A 50 10.04 -5.95 3.98
N ASN A 51 10.91 -6.85 3.55
CA ASN A 51 11.11 -8.12 4.24
C ASN A 51 11.66 -7.90 5.67
N ILE A 52 12.64 -7.03 5.83
CA ILE A 52 13.17 -6.71 7.18
C ILE A 52 12.07 -6.11 8.07
N LEU A 53 11.26 -5.23 7.52
CA LEU A 53 10.16 -4.59 8.26
C LEU A 53 9.13 -5.62 8.70
N ILE A 54 8.74 -6.55 7.81
CA ILE A 54 7.79 -7.63 8.13
C ILE A 54 8.35 -8.53 9.23
N ASP A 55 9.59 -8.96 9.13
CA ASP A 55 10.24 -9.80 10.14
C ASP A 55 10.31 -9.10 11.49
N LEU A 56 10.59 -7.80 11.51
CA LEU A 56 10.62 -7.00 12.73
C LEU A 56 9.22 -6.85 13.33
N LEU A 57 8.21 -6.57 12.52
CA LEU A 57 6.83 -6.45 12.98
C LEU A 57 6.28 -7.76 13.53
N THR A 58 6.54 -8.89 12.88
CA THR A 58 6.12 -10.21 13.38
C THR A 58 6.82 -10.57 14.68
N THR A 59 8.09 -10.19 14.83
CA THR A 59 8.82 -10.39 16.11
C THR A 59 8.20 -9.56 17.25
N ILE A 60 7.86 -8.30 16.98
CA ILE A 60 7.19 -7.43 17.96
C ILE A 60 5.79 -7.99 18.29
N ALA A 61 5.04 -8.47 17.29
CA ALA A 61 3.74 -9.10 17.49
C ALA A 61 3.80 -10.24 18.49
N ASN A 62 4.75 -11.15 18.25
CA ASN A 62 4.96 -12.32 19.10
C ASN A 62 5.35 -11.94 20.52
N LEU A 63 6.22 -10.93 20.68
CA LEU A 63 6.63 -10.44 22.01
C LEU A 63 5.48 -9.79 22.78
N MET A 64 4.58 -9.08 22.09
CA MET A 64 3.46 -8.38 22.71
C MET A 64 2.18 -9.22 22.74
N ASN A 65 2.20 -10.45 22.23
CA ASN A 65 1.00 -11.30 22.05
C ASN A 65 -0.11 -10.60 21.23
N ILE A 66 0.29 -9.80 20.25
CA ILE A 66 -0.64 -9.10 19.35
C ILE A 66 -0.85 -9.97 18.11
N PRO A 67 -2.10 -10.18 17.64
CA PRO A 67 -2.35 -10.93 16.42
C PRO A 67 -1.70 -10.28 15.20
N ASP A 68 -1.04 -11.07 14.34
CA ASP A 68 -0.37 -10.59 13.12
C ASP A 68 -1.32 -9.82 12.20
N ILE A 69 -2.60 -10.21 12.17
CA ILE A 69 -3.66 -9.54 11.40
C ILE A 69 -3.80 -8.08 11.83
N PHE A 70 -3.77 -7.80 13.13
CA PHE A 70 -3.91 -6.44 13.65
C PHE A 70 -2.72 -5.55 13.26
N LEU A 71 -1.50 -6.08 13.36
CA LEU A 71 -0.29 -5.37 12.92
C LEU A 71 -0.29 -5.07 11.42
N GLY A 72 -0.70 -6.04 10.61
CA GLY A 72 -0.84 -5.85 9.17
C GLY A 72 -1.86 -4.78 8.82
N MET A 73 -3.02 -4.77 9.49
CA MET A 73 -4.08 -3.79 9.24
C MET A 73 -3.79 -2.39 9.78
N THR A 74 -2.91 -2.26 10.76
CA THR A 74 -2.56 -0.98 11.37
C THR A 74 -1.21 -0.47 10.86
N ILE A 75 -0.13 -0.95 11.41
CA ILE A 75 1.21 -0.39 11.17
C ILE A 75 1.63 -0.53 9.72
N LEU A 76 1.45 -1.72 9.13
CA LEU A 76 1.85 -1.96 7.75
C LEU A 76 1.01 -1.13 6.76
N THR A 77 -0.30 -1.04 7.01
CA THR A 77 -1.21 -0.26 6.16
C THR A 77 -0.91 1.24 6.25
N TYR A 78 -0.65 1.77 7.45
CA TYR A 78 -0.23 3.16 7.61
C TYR A 78 1.10 3.43 6.91
N GLY A 79 2.09 2.55 7.09
CA GLY A 79 3.39 2.69 6.45
C GLY A 79 3.29 2.78 4.92
N ASN A 80 2.45 1.96 4.31
CA ASN A 80 2.21 1.97 2.87
C ASN A 80 1.42 3.21 2.40
N SER A 81 0.54 3.75 3.23
CA SER A 81 -0.34 4.87 2.84
C SER A 81 0.28 6.25 3.06
N VAL A 82 1.29 6.38 3.91
CA VAL A 82 1.95 7.68 4.18
C VAL A 82 2.59 8.32 2.94
N PRO A 83 3.35 7.60 2.10
CA PRO A 83 3.90 8.17 0.87
C PRO A 83 2.82 8.73 -0.07
N ASP A 84 1.73 7.98 -0.25
CA ASP A 84 0.60 8.38 -1.09
C ASP A 84 -0.09 9.63 -0.52
N LEU A 85 -0.23 9.71 0.80
CA LEU A 85 -0.79 10.88 1.47
C LEU A 85 0.07 12.13 1.21
N ILE A 86 1.39 12.03 1.41
CA ILE A 86 2.33 13.14 1.20
C ILE A 86 2.31 13.59 -0.26
N LEU A 87 2.31 12.64 -1.21
CA LEU A 87 2.25 12.92 -2.64
C LEU A 87 0.97 13.67 -3.01
N ASN A 88 -0.17 13.16 -2.59
CA ASN A 88 -1.47 13.77 -2.89
C ASN A 88 -1.63 15.15 -2.24
N LEU A 89 -1.15 15.35 -1.00
CA LEU A 89 -1.12 16.67 -0.37
C LEU A 89 -0.22 17.66 -1.13
N SER A 90 0.88 17.19 -1.68
CA SER A 90 1.77 18.02 -2.51
C SER A 90 1.08 18.48 -3.79
N PHE A 91 0.34 17.58 -4.46
CA PHE A 91 -0.47 17.96 -5.63
C PHE A 91 -1.55 18.99 -5.30
N VAL A 92 -2.23 18.85 -4.17
CA VAL A 92 -3.23 19.84 -3.72
C VAL A 92 -2.58 21.21 -3.47
N LYS A 93 -1.43 21.25 -2.82
CA LYS A 93 -0.68 22.50 -2.56
C LYS A 93 -0.23 23.19 -3.85
N LEU A 94 0.09 22.41 -4.88
CA LEU A 94 0.45 22.92 -6.21
C LEU A 94 -0.78 23.34 -7.06
N GLY A 95 -2.00 23.21 -6.55
CA GLY A 95 -3.23 23.56 -7.25
C GLY A 95 -3.82 22.42 -8.12
N TYR A 96 -3.18 21.23 -8.16
CA TYR A 96 -3.63 20.08 -8.95
C TYR A 96 -4.60 19.18 -8.18
N GLY A 97 -5.70 19.74 -7.64
CA GLY A 97 -6.67 19.02 -6.81
C GLY A 97 -7.30 17.82 -7.50
N GLN A 98 -7.57 17.89 -8.80
CA GLN A 98 -8.13 16.75 -9.56
C GLN A 98 -7.15 15.59 -9.68
N MET A 99 -5.85 15.88 -9.86
CA MET A 99 -4.80 14.89 -9.93
C MET A 99 -4.63 14.18 -8.56
N ALA A 100 -4.67 14.93 -7.47
CA ALA A 100 -4.66 14.38 -6.12
C ALA A 100 -5.86 13.45 -5.87
N LEU A 101 -7.07 13.87 -6.26
CA LEU A 101 -8.26 13.05 -6.11
C LEU A 101 -8.16 11.74 -6.91
N SER A 102 -7.71 11.82 -8.16
CA SER A 102 -7.48 10.62 -8.99
C SER A 102 -6.45 9.69 -8.36
N GLY A 103 -5.36 10.23 -7.81
CA GLY A 103 -4.30 9.47 -7.13
C GLY A 103 -4.82 8.71 -5.92
N THR A 104 -5.71 9.32 -5.11
CA THR A 104 -6.30 8.66 -3.92
C THR A 104 -7.18 7.46 -4.26
N ILE A 105 -7.71 7.38 -5.49
CA ILE A 105 -8.53 6.25 -5.95
C ILE A 105 -7.69 5.25 -6.73
N ALA A 106 -6.82 5.72 -7.61
CA ALA A 106 -6.02 4.88 -8.51
C ALA A 106 -5.00 4.01 -7.75
N GLY A 107 -4.35 4.54 -6.71
CA GLY A 107 -3.36 3.81 -5.89
C GLY A 107 -3.96 2.55 -5.25
N PRO A 108 -5.00 2.66 -4.42
CA PRO A 108 -5.68 1.50 -3.83
C PRO A 108 -6.26 0.54 -4.88
N LEU A 109 -6.82 1.05 -5.98
CA LEU A 109 -7.35 0.23 -7.06
C LEU A 109 -6.26 -0.64 -7.69
N PHE A 110 -5.10 -0.04 -8.00
CA PHE A 110 -3.94 -0.76 -8.52
C PHE A 110 -3.46 -1.82 -7.52
N SER A 111 -3.37 -1.47 -6.24
CA SER A 111 -2.95 -2.39 -5.18
C SER A 111 -3.89 -3.59 -5.04
N ILE A 112 -5.20 -3.41 -5.18
CA ILE A 112 -6.17 -4.50 -5.16
C ILE A 112 -6.06 -5.35 -6.42
N LEU A 113 -6.05 -4.74 -7.60
CA LEU A 113 -6.04 -5.48 -8.87
C LEU A 113 -4.75 -6.29 -9.05
N ILE A 114 -3.61 -5.68 -8.81
CA ILE A 114 -2.30 -6.32 -9.01
C ILE A 114 -1.86 -7.08 -7.76
N GLY A 115 -1.96 -6.45 -6.57
CA GLY A 115 -1.50 -7.04 -5.32
C GLY A 115 -2.30 -8.26 -4.87
N LEU A 116 -3.61 -8.28 -5.12
CA LEU A 116 -4.47 -9.43 -4.82
C LEU A 116 -4.66 -10.33 -6.05
N GLY A 117 -4.83 -9.74 -7.24
CA GLY A 117 -5.14 -10.49 -8.45
C GLY A 117 -4.03 -11.44 -8.89
N LEU A 118 -2.77 -11.01 -8.90
CA LEU A 118 -1.64 -11.86 -9.31
C LEU A 118 -1.40 -13.06 -8.37
N PRO A 119 -1.39 -12.91 -7.03
CA PRO A 119 -1.30 -14.05 -6.13
C PRO A 119 -2.44 -15.04 -6.28
N LEU A 120 -3.69 -14.56 -6.44
CA LEU A 120 -4.85 -15.43 -6.66
C LEU A 120 -4.74 -16.21 -7.96
N LEU A 121 -4.33 -15.56 -9.06
CA LEU A 121 -4.06 -16.24 -10.33
C LEU A 121 -3.00 -17.32 -10.17
N LYS A 122 -1.88 -17.02 -9.49
CA LYS A 122 -0.80 -17.97 -9.25
C LYS A 122 -1.26 -19.17 -8.42
N MET A 123 -2.10 -18.92 -7.41
CA MET A 123 -2.65 -19.99 -6.57
C MET A 123 -3.62 -20.87 -7.35
N ASN A 124 -4.49 -20.27 -8.16
CA ASN A 124 -5.46 -20.99 -8.99
C ASN A 124 -4.76 -21.89 -10.04
N ILE A 125 -3.71 -21.38 -10.69
CA ILE A 125 -2.90 -22.17 -11.64
C ILE A 125 -2.21 -23.36 -10.95
N LYS A 126 -1.73 -23.19 -9.70
CA LYS A 126 -1.00 -24.26 -8.98
C LYS A 126 -1.90 -25.29 -8.31
N LYS A 127 -3.04 -24.88 -7.76
CA LYS A 127 -3.90 -25.73 -6.91
C LYS A 127 -5.26 -26.08 -7.53
N GLY A 128 -5.60 -25.53 -8.70
CA GLY A 128 -6.95 -25.63 -9.27
C GLY A 128 -7.92 -24.69 -8.57
N GLN A 129 -9.14 -25.11 -8.37
CA GLN A 129 -10.16 -24.29 -7.70
C GLN A 129 -9.75 -23.98 -6.25
N ILE A 130 -9.87 -22.72 -5.86
CA ILE A 130 -9.64 -22.26 -4.49
C ILE A 130 -11.02 -22.01 -3.89
N ASP A 131 -11.43 -22.84 -2.94
CA ASP A 131 -12.63 -22.61 -2.15
C ASP A 131 -12.32 -21.53 -1.10
N ILE A 132 -12.87 -20.35 -1.29
CA ILE A 132 -12.77 -19.26 -0.33
C ILE A 132 -14.02 -19.28 0.54
N ASP A 133 -13.92 -19.90 1.70
CA ASP A 133 -14.98 -19.86 2.70
C ASP A 133 -15.05 -18.46 3.34
N PHE A 134 -15.86 -17.58 2.75
CA PHE A 134 -16.05 -16.22 3.26
C PHE A 134 -16.68 -16.19 4.66
N PHE A 135 -17.51 -17.17 5.00
CA PHE A 135 -18.26 -17.22 6.26
C PHE A 135 -17.54 -17.95 7.40
N ASN A 136 -16.32 -18.38 7.19
CA ASN A 136 -15.55 -18.99 8.27
C ASN A 136 -15.21 -17.95 9.34
N LYS A 137 -15.26 -18.36 10.61
CA LYS A 137 -15.06 -17.52 11.79
C LYS A 137 -13.75 -16.70 11.77
N HIS A 138 -12.70 -17.25 11.12
CA HIS A 138 -11.44 -16.57 10.88
C HIS A 138 -11.52 -15.45 9.83
N ASN A 139 -12.48 -15.51 8.92
CA ASN A 139 -12.63 -14.55 7.81
C ASN A 139 -13.59 -13.40 8.13
N LEU A 140 -14.18 -13.39 9.33
CA LEU A 140 -15.16 -12.39 9.75
C LEU A 140 -14.56 -10.97 9.77
N ILE A 141 -13.29 -10.85 10.13
CA ILE A 141 -12.57 -9.57 10.09
C ILE A 141 -12.45 -9.08 8.64
N ASN A 142 -12.17 -9.95 7.69
CA ASN A 142 -12.07 -9.60 6.27
C ASN A 142 -13.42 -9.12 5.71
N ILE A 143 -14.53 -9.73 6.15
CA ILE A 143 -15.88 -9.30 5.76
C ILE A 143 -16.19 -7.91 6.31
N ILE A 144 -15.83 -7.64 7.56
CA ILE A 144 -15.99 -6.31 8.19
C ILE A 144 -15.19 -5.27 7.39
N CYS A 145 -13.93 -5.56 7.07
CA CYS A 145 -13.08 -4.67 6.27
C CYS A 145 -13.70 -4.38 4.90
N LEU A 146 -14.18 -5.40 4.21
CA LEU A 146 -14.84 -5.27 2.92
C LEU A 146 -16.12 -4.42 3.04
N GLY A 147 -16.94 -4.66 4.06
CA GLY A 147 -18.16 -3.90 4.32
C GLY A 147 -17.88 -2.40 4.55
N PHE A 148 -16.86 -2.08 5.35
CA PHE A 148 -16.46 -0.68 5.57
C PHE A 148 -15.85 -0.03 4.32
N LEU A 149 -15.11 -0.79 3.51
CA LEU A 149 -14.56 -0.30 2.24
C LEU A 149 -15.69 0.06 1.27
N VAL A 150 -16.66 -0.85 1.07
CA VAL A 150 -17.84 -0.61 0.22
C VAL A 150 -18.66 0.56 0.77
N GLY A 151 -18.89 0.61 2.08
CA GLY A 151 -19.59 1.72 2.73
C GLY A 151 -18.92 3.07 2.48
N ASN A 152 -17.60 3.15 2.60
CA ASN A 152 -16.85 4.38 2.30
C ASN A 152 -16.96 4.81 0.83
N LEU A 153 -16.92 3.85 -0.10
CA LEU A 153 -17.11 4.12 -1.53
C LEU A 153 -18.54 4.61 -1.84
N LEU A 154 -19.55 4.03 -1.20
CA LEU A 154 -20.94 4.45 -1.34
C LEU A 154 -21.14 5.88 -0.80
N ILE A 155 -20.59 6.19 0.37
CA ILE A 155 -20.63 7.55 0.95
C ILE A 155 -20.03 8.56 -0.05
N LEU A 156 -18.87 8.24 -0.62
CA LEU A 156 -18.24 9.11 -1.61
C LEU A 156 -19.09 9.26 -2.87
N GLY A 157 -19.60 8.17 -3.42
CA GLY A 157 -20.38 8.15 -4.66
C GLY A 157 -21.72 8.92 -4.54
N ILE A 158 -22.47 8.64 -3.46
CA ILE A 158 -23.75 9.29 -3.19
C ILE A 158 -23.54 10.80 -2.99
N HIS A 159 -22.56 11.15 -2.16
CA HIS A 159 -22.31 12.57 -1.87
C HIS A 159 -21.81 13.33 -3.11
N SER A 160 -20.92 12.73 -3.90
CA SER A 160 -20.42 13.31 -5.14
C SER A 160 -21.55 13.58 -6.11
N LYS A 161 -22.52 12.65 -6.24
CA LYS A 161 -23.69 12.81 -7.09
C LYS A 161 -24.65 13.90 -6.59
N LEU A 162 -24.89 13.97 -5.28
CA LEU A 162 -25.80 14.96 -4.68
C LEU A 162 -25.27 16.39 -4.77
N ASN A 163 -23.95 16.59 -4.64
CA ASN A 163 -23.33 17.91 -4.64
C ASN A 163 -22.67 18.28 -5.98
N LYS A 164 -23.15 17.74 -7.09
CA LYS A 164 -22.61 18.05 -8.43
C LYS A 164 -21.09 17.97 -8.51
N TYR A 165 -20.51 16.93 -7.90
CA TYR A 165 -19.06 16.67 -7.87
C TYR A 165 -18.21 17.70 -7.10
N HIS A 166 -18.84 18.58 -6.29
CA HIS A 166 -18.10 19.43 -5.36
C HIS A 166 -17.86 18.73 -4.03
N LEU A 167 -16.59 18.50 -3.70
CA LEU A 167 -16.20 17.90 -2.42
C LEU A 167 -16.14 18.97 -1.34
N ASN A 168 -17.04 18.87 -0.37
CA ASN A 168 -17.14 19.81 0.74
C ASN A 168 -16.36 19.29 1.95
N ILE A 169 -15.83 20.17 2.79
CA ILE A 169 -15.11 19.80 4.02
C ILE A 169 -15.95 18.93 4.95
N LYS A 170 -17.29 19.11 4.94
CA LYS A 170 -18.22 18.28 5.72
C LYS A 170 -18.13 16.80 5.38
N VAL A 171 -17.93 16.48 4.09
CA VAL A 171 -17.78 15.09 3.62
C VAL A 171 -16.46 14.49 4.08
N ALA A 172 -15.40 15.28 4.03
CA ALA A 172 -14.11 14.84 4.53
C ALA A 172 -14.19 14.48 6.01
N ILE A 173 -14.87 15.29 6.81
CA ILE A 173 -15.08 15.04 8.26
C ILE A 173 -15.91 13.76 8.47
N VAL A 174 -17.01 13.58 7.74
CA VAL A 174 -17.86 12.36 7.85
C VAL A 174 -17.05 11.12 7.51
N ARG A 175 -16.25 11.13 6.46
CA ARG A 175 -15.40 10.01 6.08
C ARG A 175 -14.29 9.73 7.10
N PHE A 176 -13.76 10.77 7.70
CA PHE A 176 -12.76 10.63 8.76
C PHE A 176 -13.36 10.00 10.03
N ILE A 177 -14.56 10.41 10.43
CA ILE A 177 -15.30 9.79 11.54
C ILE A 177 -15.61 8.31 11.22
N PHE A 178 -16.06 8.03 9.99
CA PHE A 178 -16.35 6.66 9.55
C PHE A 178 -15.10 5.76 9.60
N TYR A 179 -13.95 6.30 9.24
CA TYR A 179 -12.67 5.61 9.38
C TYR A 179 -12.30 5.32 10.84
N PHE A 180 -12.54 6.26 11.75
CA PHE A 180 -12.33 6.04 13.19
C PHE A 180 -13.24 4.95 13.76
N ILE A 181 -14.50 4.92 13.35
CA ILE A 181 -15.44 3.84 13.73
C ILE A 181 -14.93 2.48 13.24
N PHE A 182 -14.44 2.41 12.01
CA PHE A 182 -13.82 1.22 11.46
C PHE A 182 -12.61 0.76 12.29
N PHE A 183 -11.74 1.68 12.67
CA PHE A 183 -10.55 1.37 13.47
C PHE A 183 -10.92 0.82 14.86
N ILE A 184 -11.90 1.44 15.52
CA ILE A 184 -12.41 0.98 16.80
C ILE A 184 -13.06 -0.40 16.66
N ALA A 185 -13.84 -0.62 15.62
CA ALA A 185 -14.48 -1.91 15.36
C ALA A 185 -13.44 -3.03 15.20
N ILE A 186 -12.40 -2.82 14.40
CA ILE A 186 -11.31 -3.80 14.24
C ILE A 186 -10.61 -4.04 15.58
N PHE A 187 -10.29 -2.98 16.32
CA PHE A 187 -9.64 -3.10 17.62
C PHE A 187 -10.48 -3.97 18.58
N ILE A 188 -11.76 -3.68 18.71
CA ILE A 188 -12.70 -4.45 19.55
C ILE A 188 -12.77 -5.91 19.10
N PHE A 189 -12.96 -6.16 17.79
CA PHE A 189 -13.05 -7.52 17.27
C PHE A 189 -11.75 -8.31 17.42
N THR A 190 -10.60 -7.67 17.35
CA THR A 190 -9.31 -8.34 17.50
C THR A 190 -9.03 -8.69 18.97
N PHE A 191 -9.31 -7.79 19.91
CA PHE A 191 -8.97 -7.99 21.32
C PHE A 191 -10.07 -8.65 22.17
N ILE A 192 -11.36 -8.56 21.80
CA ILE A 192 -12.44 -9.24 22.54
C ILE A 192 -12.54 -10.72 22.15
N LYS A 193 -12.00 -11.11 21.00
CA LYS A 193 -12.12 -12.46 20.44
C LYS A 193 -10.92 -13.37 20.71
N ILE A 194 -9.92 -12.87 21.45
CA ILE A 194 -8.87 -13.67 22.05
C ILE A 194 -9.35 -14.12 23.44
#